data_7d19cb8efd3a0d3dd8e7a12b958b3aca
#
_entry.id   7d19cb8efd3a0d3dd8e7a12b958b3aca
#
_cell.length_a   1.000
_cell.length_b   1.000
_cell.length_c   1.000
_cell.angle_alpha   90.00
_cell.angle_beta   90.00
_cell.angle_gamma   90.00
#
_symmetry.space_group_name_H-M   'P 1'
#
loop_
_entity.id
_entity.type
_entity.pdbx_description
1 polymer ?
#
loop_
_entity_poly.entity_id
_entity_poly.type
_entity_poly.pdbx_seq_one_letter_code
_entity_poly.pdbx_strand_id
1 'polypeptide(L)'
;MKRLVLSISIIAVIAAMGIVTIFFIQSQNEKLYGKLDLVIYKYENNEDVSKELAELEEFAREYTKKLNYFADEEKLEELYEAVITLKTLYFDSSEEFRTECARIRLLADRIYRREIPDMGRIL
;
A
#
# COMPACT_ATOMS: atom_id res chain seq x y z
N MET A 1 38.46 -17.77 -9.51
CA MET A 1 38.04 -17.13 -8.26
C MET A 1 37.36 -15.76 -8.44
N LYS A 2 37.83 -14.92 -9.35
CA LYS A 2 37.16 -13.62 -9.62
C LYS A 2 35.70 -13.78 -10.07
N ARG A 3 35.40 -14.82 -10.87
CA ARG A 3 34.02 -15.07 -11.32
C ARG A 3 33.10 -15.49 -10.19
N LEU A 4 33.61 -16.28 -9.25
CA LEU A 4 32.83 -16.74 -8.11
C LEU A 4 32.50 -15.56 -7.17
N VAL A 5 33.48 -14.68 -6.91
CA VAL A 5 33.30 -13.47 -6.09
C VAL A 5 32.29 -12.53 -6.75
N LEU A 6 32.38 -12.36 -8.07
CA LEU A 6 31.45 -11.51 -8.82
C LEU A 6 30.01 -12.07 -8.73
N SER A 7 29.84 -13.37 -8.92
CA SER A 7 28.53 -14.02 -8.82
C SER A 7 27.92 -13.88 -7.43
N ILE A 8 28.72 -14.09 -6.38
CA ILE A 8 28.28 -13.93 -5.00
C ILE A 8 27.87 -12.47 -4.73
N SER A 9 28.65 -11.51 -5.25
CA SER A 9 28.37 -10.09 -5.08
C SER A 9 27.05 -9.70 -5.76
N ILE A 10 26.78 -10.22 -6.96
CA ILE A 10 25.54 -9.95 -7.68
C ILE A 10 24.34 -10.51 -6.91
N ILE A 11 24.46 -11.76 -6.42
CA ILE A 11 23.40 -12.40 -5.63
C ILE A 11 23.13 -11.60 -4.35
N ALA A 12 24.19 -11.15 -3.66
CA ALA A 12 24.06 -10.36 -2.44
C ALA A 12 23.34 -9.03 -2.71
N VAL A 13 23.66 -8.35 -3.80
CA VAL A 13 23.01 -7.09 -4.19
C VAL A 13 21.52 -7.31 -4.49
N ILE A 14 21.19 -8.37 -5.24
CA ILE A 14 19.79 -8.71 -5.56
C ILE A 14 19.02 -9.00 -4.26
N ALA A 15 19.59 -9.79 -3.37
CA ALA A 15 18.96 -10.12 -2.09
C ALA A 15 18.75 -8.87 -1.23
N ALA A 16 19.75 -7.98 -1.17
CA ALA A 16 19.63 -6.72 -0.42
C ALA A 16 18.55 -5.82 -0.98
N MET A 17 18.47 -5.69 -2.32
CA MET A 17 17.41 -4.92 -2.97
C MET A 17 16.03 -5.50 -2.68
N GLY A 18 15.92 -6.83 -2.67
CA GLY A 18 14.68 -7.52 -2.33
C GLY A 18 14.21 -7.22 -0.91
N ILE A 19 15.13 -7.30 0.05
CA ILE A 19 14.83 -6.99 1.46
C ILE A 19 14.39 -5.54 1.61
N VAL A 20 15.11 -4.60 1.00
CA VAL A 20 14.77 -3.18 1.04
C VAL A 20 13.38 -2.93 0.45
N THR A 21 13.04 -3.59 -0.65
CA THR A 21 11.73 -3.46 -1.28
C THR A 21 10.62 -3.96 -0.35
N ILE A 22 10.79 -5.11 0.29
CA ILE A 22 9.81 -5.66 1.24
C ILE A 22 9.60 -4.70 2.41
N PHE A 23 10.68 -4.20 3.01
CA PHE A 23 10.59 -3.23 4.11
C PHE A 23 9.93 -1.93 3.67
N PHE A 24 10.22 -1.47 2.47
CA PHE A 24 9.60 -0.26 1.92
C PHE A 24 8.09 -0.42 1.77
N ILE A 25 7.63 -1.53 1.17
CA ILE A 25 6.20 -1.81 1.01
C ILE A 25 5.52 -1.94 2.36
N GLN A 26 6.13 -2.65 3.29
CA GLN A 26 5.61 -2.83 4.65
C GLN A 26 5.45 -1.48 5.36
N SER A 27 6.47 -0.62 5.29
CA SER A 27 6.45 0.71 5.88
C SER A 27 5.33 1.57 5.30
N GLN A 28 5.15 1.54 3.98
CA GLN A 28 4.09 2.29 3.31
C GLN A 28 2.71 1.77 3.71
N ASN A 29 2.55 0.45 3.80
CA ASN A 29 1.30 -0.16 4.23
C ASN A 29 0.94 0.19 5.67
N GLU A 30 1.93 0.21 6.57
CA GLU A 30 1.70 0.62 7.97
C GLU A 30 1.21 2.06 8.05
N LYS A 31 1.79 2.96 7.26
CA LYS A 31 1.35 4.35 7.19
C LYS A 31 -0.07 4.46 6.63
N LEU A 32 -0.38 3.67 5.60
CA LEU A 32 -1.73 3.62 5.02
C LEU A 32 -2.75 3.15 6.04
N TYR A 33 -2.44 2.07 6.76
CA TYR A 33 -3.32 1.51 7.79
C TYR A 33 -3.54 2.52 8.92
N GLY A 34 -2.50 3.23 9.35
CA GLY A 34 -2.63 4.27 10.36
C GLY A 34 -3.58 5.38 9.94
N LYS A 35 -3.49 5.81 8.69
CA LYS A 35 -4.39 6.84 8.15
C LYS A 35 -5.82 6.34 8.02
N LEU A 36 -6.01 5.09 7.59
CA LEU A 36 -7.33 4.45 7.53
C LEU A 36 -7.95 4.32 8.92
N ASP A 37 -7.18 3.87 9.90
CA ASP A 37 -7.64 3.71 11.27
C ASP A 37 -8.07 5.05 11.86
N LEU A 38 -7.34 6.12 11.58
CA LEU A 38 -7.70 7.46 12.02
C LEU A 38 -9.02 7.93 11.39
N VAL A 39 -9.20 7.69 10.10
CA VAL A 39 -10.43 8.02 9.38
C VAL A 39 -11.61 7.27 9.98
N ILE A 40 -11.46 5.96 10.19
CA ILE A 40 -12.52 5.13 10.76
C ILE A 40 -12.88 5.58 12.17
N TYR A 41 -11.87 5.85 13.00
CA TYR A 41 -12.07 6.28 14.38
C TYR A 41 -12.87 7.58 14.44
N LYS A 42 -12.46 8.59 13.65
CA LYS A 42 -13.16 9.88 13.61
C LYS A 42 -14.56 9.76 13.02
N TYR A 43 -14.71 8.93 11.99
CA TYR A 43 -16.02 8.69 11.38
C TYR A 43 -17.00 8.07 12.38
N GLU A 44 -16.54 7.09 13.16
CA GLU A 44 -17.37 6.42 14.17
C GLU A 44 -17.76 7.36 15.31
N ASN A 45 -16.93 8.36 15.60
CA ASN A 45 -17.21 9.38 16.62
C ASN A 45 -17.99 10.57 16.07
N ASN A 46 -18.51 10.47 14.85
CA ASN A 46 -19.26 11.52 14.17
C ASN A 46 -18.47 12.83 13.99
N GLU A 47 -17.14 12.73 13.91
CA GLU A 47 -16.28 13.88 13.63
C GLU A 47 -16.15 14.07 12.12
N ASP A 48 -15.82 15.32 11.71
CA ASP A 48 -15.56 15.63 10.31
C ASP A 48 -14.24 15.00 9.88
N VAL A 49 -14.28 14.17 8.84
CA VAL A 49 -13.10 13.48 8.30
C VAL A 49 -12.66 14.01 6.93
N SER A 50 -13.19 15.15 6.50
CA SER A 50 -12.87 15.73 5.19
C SER A 50 -11.37 15.96 5.01
N LYS A 51 -10.69 16.46 6.05
CA LYS A 51 -9.25 16.71 6.04
C LYS A 51 -8.47 15.39 5.97
N GLU A 52 -8.86 14.43 6.77
CA GLU A 52 -8.21 13.12 6.84
C GLU A 52 -8.38 12.36 5.53
N LEU A 53 -9.54 12.48 4.89
CA LEU A 53 -9.78 11.87 3.58
C LEU A 53 -8.92 12.51 2.49
N ALA A 54 -8.76 13.84 2.53
CA ALA A 54 -7.88 14.54 1.59
C ALA A 54 -6.43 14.12 1.77
N GLU A 55 -5.97 13.97 3.00
CA GLU A 55 -4.63 13.49 3.32
C GLU A 55 -4.43 12.03 2.87
N LEU A 56 -5.46 11.20 3.05
CA LEU A 56 -5.44 9.81 2.61
C LEU A 56 -5.35 9.73 1.08
N GLU A 57 -6.11 10.53 0.37
CA GLU A 57 -6.07 10.59 -1.10
C GLU A 57 -4.68 10.99 -1.61
N GLU A 58 -4.09 12.03 -1.01
CA GLU A 58 -2.75 12.46 -1.36
C GLU A 58 -1.72 11.39 -1.06
N PHE A 59 -1.82 10.74 0.10
CA PHE A 59 -0.94 9.64 0.46
C PHE A 59 -1.08 8.48 -0.52
N ALA A 60 -2.31 8.13 -0.91
CA ALA A 60 -2.56 7.05 -1.88
C ALA A 60 -1.94 7.36 -3.23
N ARG A 61 -1.99 8.63 -3.67
CA ARG A 61 -1.35 9.05 -4.92
C ARG A 61 0.15 8.84 -4.86
N GLU A 62 0.80 9.26 -3.77
CA GLU A 62 2.23 9.06 -3.59
C GLU A 62 2.58 7.57 -3.44
N TYR A 63 1.74 6.83 -2.73
CA TYR A 63 1.88 5.38 -2.56
C TYR A 63 1.89 4.68 -3.92
N THR A 64 0.92 4.99 -4.79
CA THR A 64 0.85 4.36 -6.11
C THR A 64 2.05 4.73 -6.98
N LYS A 65 2.51 5.97 -6.94
CA LYS A 65 3.70 6.41 -7.67
C LYS A 65 4.95 5.68 -7.22
N LYS A 66 5.16 5.58 -5.91
CA LYS A 66 6.35 4.93 -5.34
C LYS A 66 6.37 3.43 -5.60
N LEU A 67 5.23 2.77 -5.49
CA LEU A 67 5.13 1.32 -5.65
C LEU A 67 4.98 0.88 -7.10
N ASN A 68 4.74 1.80 -8.02
CA ASN A 68 4.60 1.48 -9.44
C ASN A 68 5.82 0.78 -10.03
N TYR A 69 6.99 0.98 -9.43
CA TYR A 69 8.23 0.31 -9.84
C TYR A 69 8.33 -1.14 -9.34
N PHE A 70 7.55 -1.51 -8.33
CA PHE A 70 7.69 -2.79 -7.62
C PHE A 70 6.45 -3.65 -7.68
N ALA A 71 5.28 -3.06 -7.87
CA ALA A 71 4.00 -3.75 -7.74
C ALA A 71 3.18 -3.68 -9.03
N ASP A 72 2.16 -4.52 -9.12
CA ASP A 72 1.24 -4.57 -10.24
C ASP A 72 0.44 -3.25 -10.33
N GLU A 73 0.57 -2.57 -11.45
CA GLU A 73 -0.10 -1.30 -11.73
C GLU A 73 -1.62 -1.41 -11.58
N GLU A 74 -2.21 -2.51 -12.04
CA GLU A 74 -3.65 -2.74 -11.94
C GLU A 74 -4.13 -2.74 -10.49
N LYS A 75 -3.38 -3.39 -9.60
CA LYS A 75 -3.70 -3.43 -8.17
C LYS A 75 -3.55 -2.07 -7.50
N LEU A 76 -2.56 -1.30 -7.91
CA LEU A 76 -2.35 0.06 -7.41
C LEU A 76 -3.47 0.99 -7.85
N GLU A 77 -3.93 0.87 -9.08
CA GLU A 77 -5.07 1.65 -9.58
C GLU A 77 -6.35 1.32 -8.84
N GLU A 78 -6.61 0.03 -8.58
CA GLU A 78 -7.77 -0.39 -7.78
C GLU A 78 -7.73 0.22 -6.37
N LEU A 79 -6.57 0.24 -5.74
CA LEU A 79 -6.39 0.85 -4.43
C LEU A 79 -6.69 2.34 -4.46
N TYR A 80 -6.14 3.05 -5.44
CA TYR A 80 -6.35 4.48 -5.59
C TYR A 80 -7.82 4.82 -5.85
N GLU A 81 -8.47 4.07 -6.72
CA GLU A 81 -9.90 4.24 -7.01
C GLU A 81 -10.76 3.99 -5.77
N ALA A 82 -10.40 2.99 -4.96
CA ALA A 82 -11.10 2.71 -3.71
C ALA A 82 -10.98 3.89 -2.72
N VAL A 83 -9.81 4.51 -2.63
CA VAL A 83 -9.60 5.68 -1.78
C VAL A 83 -10.46 6.86 -2.26
N ILE A 84 -10.53 7.10 -3.57
CA ILE A 84 -11.39 8.16 -4.14
C ILE A 84 -12.86 7.87 -3.83
N THR A 85 -13.27 6.61 -3.95
CA THR A 85 -14.65 6.17 -3.65
C THR A 85 -15.03 6.46 -2.19
N LEU A 86 -14.10 6.33 -1.25
CA LEU A 86 -14.34 6.68 0.15
C LEU A 86 -14.86 8.09 0.33
N LYS A 87 -14.29 9.03 -0.40
CA LYS A 87 -14.69 10.45 -0.33
C LYS A 87 -16.16 10.61 -0.75
N THR A 88 -16.55 9.94 -1.83
CA THR A 88 -17.93 9.95 -2.31
C THR A 88 -18.88 9.32 -1.30
N LEU A 89 -18.52 8.16 -0.75
CA LEU A 89 -19.33 7.45 0.24
C LEU A 89 -19.50 8.27 1.53
N TYR A 90 -18.48 9.00 1.93
CA TYR A 90 -18.56 9.87 3.10
C TYR A 90 -19.64 10.96 2.94
N PHE A 91 -19.66 11.64 1.78
CA PHE A 91 -20.64 12.68 1.49
C PHE A 91 -22.06 12.11 1.40
N ASP A 92 -22.20 10.87 0.94
CA ASP A 92 -23.49 10.20 0.83
C ASP A 92 -23.97 9.59 2.17
N SER A 93 -23.13 9.66 3.21
CA SER A 93 -23.41 9.05 4.53
C SER A 93 -23.75 7.57 4.44
N SER A 94 -23.09 6.84 3.55
CA SER A 94 -23.36 5.43 3.28
C SER A 94 -22.73 4.51 4.31
N GLU A 95 -23.45 3.44 4.66
CA GLU A 95 -22.91 2.34 5.47
C GLU A 95 -21.76 1.61 4.78
N GLU A 96 -21.69 1.74 3.46
CA GLU A 96 -20.63 1.16 2.65
C GLU A 96 -19.25 1.77 2.92
N PHE A 97 -19.19 2.90 3.62
CA PHE A 97 -17.94 3.55 3.97
C PHE A 97 -16.97 2.61 4.70
N ARG A 98 -17.46 1.90 5.70
CA ARG A 98 -16.65 0.94 6.46
C ARG A 98 -16.20 -0.23 5.60
N THR A 99 -17.09 -0.73 4.74
CA THR A 99 -16.79 -1.81 3.82
C THR A 99 -15.68 -1.41 2.85
N GLU A 100 -15.73 -0.19 2.35
CA GLU A 100 -14.71 0.33 1.44
C GLU A 100 -13.36 0.52 2.14
N CYS A 101 -13.36 0.97 3.40
CA CYS A 101 -12.13 1.05 4.20
C CYS A 101 -11.49 -0.33 4.36
N ALA A 102 -12.29 -1.35 4.65
CA ALA A 102 -11.83 -2.73 4.77
C ALA A 102 -11.27 -3.24 3.44
N ARG A 103 -11.91 -2.87 2.32
CA ARG A 103 -11.45 -3.21 0.98
C ARG A 103 -10.08 -2.61 0.67
N ILE A 104 -9.86 -1.35 1.02
CA ILE A 104 -8.55 -0.69 0.83
C ILE A 104 -7.47 -1.42 1.60
N ARG A 105 -7.74 -1.78 2.85
CA ARG A 105 -6.80 -2.54 3.68
C ARG A 105 -6.47 -3.89 3.07
N LEU A 106 -7.48 -4.58 2.55
CA LEU A 106 -7.30 -5.88 1.89
C LEU A 106 -6.47 -5.75 0.61
N LEU A 107 -6.72 -4.71 -0.20
CA LEU A 107 -5.96 -4.47 -1.43
C LEU A 107 -4.48 -4.20 -1.14
N ALA A 108 -4.20 -3.39 -0.11
CA ALA A 108 -2.82 -3.11 0.30
C ALA A 108 -2.12 -4.38 0.80
N ASP A 109 -2.82 -5.21 1.56
CA ASP A 109 -2.30 -6.49 2.06
C ASP A 109 -1.99 -7.43 0.89
N ARG A 110 -2.85 -7.50 -0.12
CA ARG A 110 -2.62 -8.31 -1.31
C ARG A 110 -1.41 -7.85 -2.11
N ILE A 111 -1.21 -6.55 -2.23
CA ILE A 111 -0.03 -5.99 -2.91
C ILE A 111 1.23 -6.45 -2.19
N TYR A 112 1.27 -6.37 -0.87
CA TYR A 112 2.40 -6.80 -0.06
C TYR A 112 2.67 -8.30 -0.21
N ARG A 113 1.63 -9.12 -0.10
CA ARG A 113 1.75 -10.57 -0.17
C ARG A 113 2.17 -11.08 -1.54
N ARG A 114 1.77 -10.39 -2.59
CA ARG A 114 2.15 -10.74 -3.95
C ARG A 114 3.64 -10.57 -4.19
N GLU A 115 4.23 -9.52 -3.65
CA GLU A 115 5.66 -9.25 -3.81
C GLU A 115 6.54 -10.27 -3.07
N ILE A 116 6.13 -10.71 -1.89
CA ILE A 116 6.88 -11.68 -1.09
C ILE A 116 7.07 -13.01 -1.80
N PRO A 117 6.03 -13.66 -2.37
CA PRO A 117 6.20 -14.92 -3.11
C PRO A 117 7.10 -14.78 -4.34
N ASP A 118 7.00 -13.67 -5.07
CA ASP A 118 7.83 -13.44 -6.25
C ASP A 118 9.31 -13.35 -5.87
N MET A 119 9.62 -12.71 -4.75
CA MET A 119 10.98 -12.64 -4.23
C MET A 119 11.49 -14.00 -3.76
N GLY A 120 10.63 -14.80 -3.17
CA GLY A 120 10.95 -16.15 -2.75
C GLY A 120 11.36 -17.04 -3.91
N ARG A 121 10.81 -16.81 -5.09
CA ARG A 121 11.19 -17.56 -6.30
C ARG A 121 12.56 -17.16 -6.84
N ILE A 122 12.95 -15.91 -6.65
CA ILE A 122 14.25 -15.40 -7.10
C ILE A 122 15.35 -15.84 -6.14
N LEU A 123 15.08 -15.88 -4.86
CA LEU A 123 16.02 -16.28 -3.83
C LEU A 123 16.03 -17.78 -3.59
#